data_fe630ef6f41a2bd817ed2f14fc3bdb12
#
_entry.id   fe630ef6f41a2bd817ed2f14fc3bdb12
#
_cell.length_a   1.000
_cell.length_b   1.000
_cell.length_c   1.000
_cell.angle_alpha   90.00
_cell.angle_beta   90.00
_cell.angle_gamma   90.00
#
_symmetry.space_group_name_H-M   'P 1'
#
loop_
_entity.id
_entity.type
_entity.pdbx_description
1 polymer ?
#
loop_
_entity_poly.entity_id
_entity_poly.type
_entity_poly.pdbx_seq_one_letter_code
_entity_poly.pdbx_strand_id
1 'polypeptide(L)'
;MGESSLLADLVVDSRGRESHIVQWLTSMGYPAPKETLVNSYLGYATRIYQKPTGEFDFTILLIRGTPPASKRGGVINPIEGDGWMVTLAGAAKDNPPTDEKGFLEFIRSLPAPNLYQAIKDAVPLTPISGYLKTENRWRHFEQMDQRPEGLVVLGDAVCAFNPVYGQGMTVAVSGALVLAHCLEKSGKNLSGLSKVVPHQLSRGIQGPWLLATGDDYRYTETSGAQRNALTGLTHYYMDHVIYLASQDARIFTLFFEVAHLIKPIRLLFEPWIMVKAIASIAKFQFRAKRQIAKKTLPQEEI
;
A
#
# COMPACT_ATOMS: atom_id res chain seq x y z
N MET A 1 -17.74 -22.33 26.83
CA MET A 1 -18.79 -21.81 25.94
C MET A 1 -19.23 -22.95 25.07
N GLY A 2 -20.56 -23.25 24.99
CA GLY A 2 -21.06 -24.33 24.16
C GLY A 2 -21.00 -24.01 22.69
N GLU A 3 -20.78 -25.00 21.84
CA GLU A 3 -20.90 -24.86 20.39
C GLU A 3 -22.38 -24.59 20.05
N SER A 4 -22.61 -23.60 19.16
CA SER A 4 -23.93 -23.30 18.60
C SER A 4 -23.84 -23.41 17.09
N SER A 5 -24.89 -23.97 16.47
CA SER A 5 -25.02 -24.13 15.02
C SER A 5 -26.08 -23.17 14.50
N LEU A 6 -25.78 -22.49 13.42
CA LEU A 6 -26.70 -21.62 12.69
C LEU A 6 -26.87 -22.16 11.26
N LEU A 7 -28.11 -22.26 10.81
CA LEU A 7 -28.43 -22.57 9.42
C LEU A 7 -28.44 -21.25 8.63
N ALA A 8 -27.74 -21.22 7.49
CA ALA A 8 -27.70 -20.07 6.60
C ALA A 8 -27.60 -20.54 5.14
N ASP A 9 -28.26 -19.82 4.23
CA ASP A 9 -28.17 -20.06 2.78
C ASP A 9 -26.86 -19.53 2.19
N LEU A 10 -26.27 -18.52 2.85
CA LEU A 10 -25.00 -17.90 2.47
C LEU A 10 -24.19 -17.54 3.71
N VAL A 11 -22.93 -17.97 3.72
CA VAL A 11 -21.92 -17.59 4.71
C VAL A 11 -20.92 -16.66 4.04
N VAL A 12 -20.66 -15.50 4.66
CA VAL A 12 -19.66 -14.53 4.17
C VAL A 12 -18.53 -14.44 5.18
N ASP A 13 -17.33 -14.87 4.77
CA ASP A 13 -16.13 -14.69 5.60
C ASP A 13 -15.46 -13.34 5.29
N SER A 14 -15.57 -12.41 6.20
CA SER A 14 -14.93 -11.09 6.17
C SER A 14 -14.00 -10.86 7.37
N ARG A 15 -13.46 -11.91 7.99
CA ARG A 15 -12.60 -11.83 9.19
C ARG A 15 -11.20 -11.29 8.94
N GLY A 16 -10.92 -10.84 7.72
CA GLY A 16 -9.69 -10.15 7.38
C GLY A 16 -8.47 -11.06 7.26
N ARG A 17 -7.31 -10.48 7.45
CA ARG A 17 -5.99 -11.11 7.28
C ARG A 17 -5.83 -12.41 8.08
N GLU A 18 -6.40 -12.47 9.29
CA GLU A 18 -6.30 -13.61 10.21
C GLU A 18 -7.42 -14.66 10.00
N SER A 19 -8.15 -14.58 8.87
CA SER A 19 -9.19 -15.58 8.57
C SER A 19 -8.61 -16.99 8.48
N HIS A 20 -9.30 -17.94 9.14
CA HIS A 20 -9.01 -19.38 9.10
C HIS A 20 -9.69 -20.08 7.92
N ILE A 21 -10.13 -19.33 6.90
CA ILE A 21 -10.91 -19.87 5.78
C ILE A 21 -10.17 -21.00 5.04
N VAL A 22 -8.85 -20.92 4.93
CA VAL A 22 -8.04 -21.96 4.27
C VAL A 22 -8.10 -23.25 5.06
N GLN A 23 -7.97 -23.21 6.40
CA GLN A 23 -8.08 -24.37 7.28
C GLN A 23 -9.49 -24.96 7.21
N TRP A 24 -10.54 -24.13 7.18
CA TRP A 24 -11.91 -24.60 7.07
C TRP A 24 -12.18 -25.30 5.74
N LEU A 25 -11.74 -24.73 4.61
CA LEU A 25 -11.85 -25.35 3.29
C LEU A 25 -11.18 -26.74 3.31
N THR A 26 -9.97 -26.82 3.82
CA THR A 26 -9.21 -28.08 3.90
C THR A 26 -9.92 -29.11 4.78
N SER A 27 -10.44 -28.69 5.95
CA SER A 27 -11.19 -29.62 6.84
C SER A 27 -12.50 -30.10 6.23
N MET A 28 -13.10 -29.35 5.33
CA MET A 28 -14.27 -29.73 4.55
C MET A 28 -13.95 -30.56 3.28
N GLY A 29 -12.67 -30.85 3.03
CA GLY A 29 -12.22 -31.63 1.87
C GLY A 29 -12.03 -30.83 0.58
N TYR A 30 -12.06 -29.49 0.63
CA TYR A 30 -11.77 -28.63 -0.51
C TYR A 30 -10.29 -28.28 -0.59
N PRO A 31 -9.74 -28.07 -1.80
CA PRO A 31 -8.36 -27.61 -1.95
C PRO A 31 -8.17 -26.21 -1.38
N ALA A 32 -6.98 -25.93 -0.85
CA ALA A 32 -6.60 -24.56 -0.50
C ALA A 32 -6.49 -23.69 -1.75
N PRO A 33 -6.92 -22.40 -1.71
CA PRO A 33 -6.67 -21.47 -2.81
C PRO A 33 -5.16 -21.25 -2.97
N LYS A 34 -4.70 -21.04 -4.21
CA LYS A 34 -3.34 -20.57 -4.45
C LYS A 34 -3.15 -19.22 -3.78
N GLU A 35 -1.95 -18.97 -3.24
CA GLU A 35 -1.61 -17.67 -2.65
C GLU A 35 -0.44 -17.02 -3.40
N THR A 36 -0.54 -15.71 -3.61
CA THR A 36 0.59 -14.87 -3.98
C THR A 36 0.95 -14.00 -2.78
N LEU A 37 2.21 -14.08 -2.36
CA LEU A 37 2.76 -13.29 -1.26
C LEU A 37 3.87 -12.37 -1.77
N VAL A 38 3.81 -11.10 -1.39
CA VAL A 38 4.87 -10.12 -1.65
C VAL A 38 5.16 -9.39 -0.34
N ASN A 39 6.37 -9.51 0.16
CA ASN A 39 6.76 -8.95 1.44
C ASN A 39 8.02 -8.10 1.31
N SER A 40 7.88 -6.80 1.47
CA SER A 40 8.98 -5.83 1.55
C SER A 40 9.54 -5.70 2.97
N TYR A 41 9.07 -6.55 3.91
CA TYR A 41 9.46 -6.53 5.32
C TYR A 41 9.35 -5.14 5.95
N LEU A 42 8.27 -4.44 5.62
CA LEU A 42 7.98 -3.15 6.19
C LEU A 42 7.42 -3.34 7.60
N GLY A 43 7.93 -2.57 8.55
CA GLY A 43 7.42 -2.53 9.90
C GLY A 43 7.00 -1.12 10.30
N TYR A 44 6.11 -1.05 11.27
CA TYR A 44 5.62 0.21 11.84
C TYR A 44 5.90 0.28 13.34
N ALA A 45 6.12 1.51 13.83
CA ALA A 45 5.96 1.88 15.22
C ALA A 45 5.10 3.13 15.31
N THR A 46 4.08 3.09 16.15
CA THR A 46 3.09 4.17 16.29
C THR A 46 2.96 4.61 17.73
N ARG A 47 2.85 5.92 17.95
CA ARG A 47 2.57 6.53 19.23
C ARG A 47 1.60 7.70 19.07
N ILE A 48 0.72 7.88 20.05
CA ILE A 48 -0.14 9.05 20.14
C ILE A 48 0.52 10.09 21.02
N TYR A 49 0.49 11.34 20.56
CA TYR A 49 0.96 12.51 21.28
C TYR A 49 -0.17 13.53 21.44
N GLN A 50 -0.13 14.32 22.52
CA GLN A 50 -0.90 15.54 22.59
C GLN A 50 -0.38 16.50 21.52
N LYS A 51 -1.26 17.07 20.70
CA LYS A 51 -0.87 18.10 19.75
C LYS A 51 -0.26 19.29 20.51
N PRO A 52 0.97 19.71 20.23
CA PRO A 52 1.55 20.88 20.86
C PRO A 52 0.76 22.15 20.57
N THR A 53 0.77 23.09 21.50
CA THR A 53 0.22 24.42 21.28
C THR A 53 1.06 25.18 20.26
N GLY A 54 0.41 25.88 19.32
CA GLY A 54 1.06 26.67 18.28
C GLY A 54 0.41 26.51 16.91
N GLU A 55 0.89 27.28 15.96
CA GLU A 55 0.47 27.18 14.57
C GLU A 55 1.42 26.25 13.81
N PHE A 56 0.84 25.38 13.00
CA PHE A 56 1.55 24.48 12.13
C PHE A 56 1.10 24.74 10.68
N ASP A 57 2.04 24.76 9.75
CA ASP A 57 1.80 24.99 8.34
C ASP A 57 1.30 23.73 7.60
N PHE A 58 0.95 22.69 8.35
CA PHE A 58 0.45 21.42 7.84
C PHE A 58 -0.75 20.90 8.67
N THR A 59 -1.65 20.19 8.00
CA THR A 59 -2.66 19.35 8.64
C THR A 59 -2.11 17.93 8.83
N ILE A 60 -1.49 17.38 7.80
CA ILE A 60 -0.81 16.07 7.80
C ILE A 60 0.64 16.30 7.38
N LEU A 61 1.58 15.74 8.13
CA LEU A 61 3.00 15.77 7.76
C LEU A 61 3.43 14.37 7.36
N LEU A 62 3.80 14.17 6.11
CA LEU A 62 4.30 12.90 5.58
C LEU A 62 5.74 13.06 5.09
N ILE A 63 6.65 12.29 5.68
CA ILE A 63 8.02 12.11 5.19
C ILE A 63 8.10 10.71 4.61
N ARG A 64 8.21 10.63 3.29
CA ARG A 64 8.28 9.36 2.57
C ARG A 64 9.75 8.99 2.30
N GLY A 65 10.09 7.71 2.54
CA GLY A 65 11.33 7.15 2.02
C GLY A 65 11.32 7.14 0.49
N THR A 66 12.50 7.20 -0.11
CA THR A 66 12.68 7.12 -1.56
C THR A 66 13.36 5.79 -1.90
N PRO A 67 12.58 4.73 -2.21
CA PRO A 67 13.15 3.44 -2.57
C PRO A 67 14.08 3.51 -3.79
N PRO A 68 15.17 2.77 -3.84
CA PRO A 68 15.77 1.95 -2.77
C PRO A 68 16.67 2.73 -1.82
N ALA A 69 16.92 4.02 -2.08
CA ALA A 69 17.93 4.83 -1.39
C ALA A 69 17.58 5.12 0.08
N SER A 70 16.30 5.32 0.39
CA SER A 70 15.81 5.54 1.74
C SER A 70 14.69 4.54 2.07
N LYS A 71 14.88 3.81 3.18
CA LYS A 71 13.94 2.80 3.67
C LYS A 71 12.99 3.35 4.72
N ARG A 72 13.28 4.53 5.30
CA ARG A 72 12.63 5.10 6.46
C ARG A 72 11.68 6.22 6.08
N GLY A 73 10.52 6.21 6.72
CA GLY A 73 9.50 7.23 6.57
C GLY A 73 8.75 7.46 7.87
N GLY A 74 7.92 8.47 7.90
CA GLY A 74 7.07 8.76 9.04
C GLY A 74 5.94 9.71 8.68
N VAL A 75 4.86 9.65 9.45
CA VAL A 75 3.68 10.48 9.25
C VAL A 75 3.14 10.97 10.59
N ILE A 76 2.65 12.21 10.62
CA ILE A 76 1.79 12.76 11.66
C ILE A 76 0.40 12.90 11.07
N ASN A 77 -0.58 12.24 11.67
CA ASN A 77 -2.00 12.41 11.37
C ASN A 77 -2.71 12.99 12.58
N PRO A 78 -3.55 14.02 12.42
CA PRO A 78 -4.44 14.46 13.49
C PRO A 78 -5.48 13.39 13.77
N ILE A 79 -5.85 13.27 15.03
CA ILE A 79 -6.93 12.41 15.51
C ILE A 79 -7.85 13.23 16.40
N GLU A 80 -8.99 12.65 16.79
CA GLU A 80 -9.95 13.26 17.71
C GLU A 80 -9.28 13.61 19.04
N GLY A 81 -9.80 14.67 19.70
CA GLY A 81 -9.32 15.12 21.01
C GLY A 81 -7.97 15.84 20.98
N ASP A 82 -7.71 16.59 19.90
CA ASP A 82 -6.43 17.31 19.70
C ASP A 82 -5.18 16.42 19.85
N GLY A 83 -5.31 15.17 19.43
CA GLY A 83 -4.23 14.21 19.39
C GLY A 83 -3.49 14.18 18.05
N TRP A 84 -2.24 13.80 18.08
CA TRP A 84 -1.44 13.43 16.92
C TRP A 84 -1.04 11.97 16.97
N MET A 85 -1.44 11.20 15.96
CA MET A 85 -0.92 9.86 15.74
C MET A 85 0.35 9.95 14.89
N VAL A 86 1.48 9.62 15.51
CA VAL A 86 2.80 9.58 14.87
C VAL A 86 3.13 8.14 14.55
N THR A 87 3.25 7.83 13.26
CA THR A 87 3.62 6.50 12.78
C THR A 87 4.92 6.55 12.00
N LEU A 88 5.88 5.74 12.40
CA LEU A 88 7.12 5.50 11.68
C LEU A 88 6.99 4.24 10.85
N ALA A 89 7.64 4.22 9.69
CA ALA A 89 7.68 3.08 8.79
C ALA A 89 9.11 2.81 8.35
N GLY A 90 9.50 1.54 8.35
CA GLY A 90 10.80 1.12 7.86
C GLY A 90 10.69 -0.14 7.02
N ALA A 91 11.21 -0.11 5.79
CA ALA A 91 11.18 -1.20 4.85
C ALA A 91 12.45 -2.05 4.90
N ALA A 92 12.42 -3.22 4.24
CA ALA A 92 13.59 -4.11 4.09
C ALA A 92 14.24 -4.47 5.44
N LYS A 93 13.41 -4.77 6.45
CA LYS A 93 13.80 -5.13 7.82
C LYS A 93 14.45 -4.00 8.65
N ASP A 94 14.46 -2.78 8.14
CA ASP A 94 14.91 -1.59 8.90
C ASP A 94 13.76 -1.05 9.77
N ASN A 95 13.22 -1.91 10.63
CA ASN A 95 12.00 -1.62 11.39
C ASN A 95 12.24 -0.55 12.47
N PRO A 96 11.28 0.38 12.66
CA PRO A 96 11.40 1.36 13.72
C PRO A 96 11.32 0.70 15.11
N PRO A 97 12.22 1.08 16.05
CA PRO A 97 12.20 0.59 17.42
C PRO A 97 10.94 0.98 18.19
N THR A 98 10.58 0.18 19.20
CA THR A 98 9.45 0.43 20.10
C THR A 98 9.86 0.93 21.48
N ASP A 99 11.15 1.18 21.70
CA ASP A 99 11.65 1.89 22.87
C ASP A 99 11.77 3.40 22.60
N GLU A 100 11.70 4.21 23.65
CA GLU A 100 11.68 5.67 23.57
C GLU A 100 12.89 6.25 22.84
N LYS A 101 14.07 5.81 23.21
CA LYS A 101 15.33 6.32 22.64
C LYS A 101 15.45 5.96 21.17
N GLY A 102 15.23 4.69 20.84
CA GLY A 102 15.32 4.19 19.48
C GLY A 102 14.26 4.84 18.56
N PHE A 103 13.03 5.05 19.07
CA PHE A 103 11.96 5.72 18.31
C PHE A 103 12.37 7.15 17.93
N LEU A 104 12.89 7.94 18.89
CA LEU A 104 13.33 9.31 18.62
C LEU A 104 14.57 9.36 17.71
N GLU A 105 15.53 8.43 17.87
CA GLU A 105 16.68 8.31 16.97
C GLU A 105 16.26 7.96 15.54
N PHE A 106 15.28 7.08 15.38
CA PHE A 106 14.73 6.75 14.07
C PHE A 106 14.10 7.98 13.40
N ILE A 107 13.34 8.80 14.14
CA ILE A 107 12.77 10.05 13.62
C ILE A 107 13.87 11.03 13.18
N ARG A 108 14.95 11.16 13.98
CA ARG A 108 16.09 12.04 13.61
C ARG A 108 16.80 11.59 12.35
N SER A 109 16.73 10.30 12.02
CA SER A 109 17.36 9.73 10.82
C SER A 109 16.51 9.88 9.54
N LEU A 110 15.29 10.40 9.63
CA LEU A 110 14.44 10.63 8.45
C LEU A 110 15.06 11.65 7.49
N PRO A 111 14.74 11.59 6.19
CA PRO A 111 15.28 12.52 5.18
C PRO A 111 15.02 14.00 5.45
N ALA A 112 14.02 14.32 6.29
CA ALA A 112 13.70 15.69 6.64
C ALA A 112 13.45 15.83 8.16
N PRO A 113 13.87 16.94 8.79
CA PRO A 113 13.80 17.12 10.24
C PRO A 113 12.42 17.52 10.75
N ASN A 114 11.47 17.84 9.87
CA ASN A 114 10.17 18.43 10.20
C ASN A 114 9.38 17.60 11.23
N LEU A 115 9.38 16.27 11.10
CA LEU A 115 8.66 15.39 12.01
C LEU A 115 9.28 15.44 13.42
N TYR A 116 10.61 15.39 13.52
CA TYR A 116 11.30 15.54 14.80
C TYR A 116 11.03 16.91 15.44
N GLN A 117 11.10 17.99 14.66
CA GLN A 117 10.83 19.34 15.16
C GLN A 117 9.40 19.49 15.70
N ALA A 118 8.44 18.84 15.03
CA ALA A 118 7.04 18.91 15.44
C ALA A 118 6.75 18.18 16.77
N ILE A 119 7.48 17.09 17.10
CA ILE A 119 7.14 16.25 18.26
C ILE A 119 8.15 16.27 19.38
N LYS A 120 9.33 16.88 19.23
CA LYS A 120 10.42 16.83 20.22
C LYS A 120 10.02 17.26 21.63
N ASP A 121 9.06 18.19 21.73
CA ASP A 121 8.52 18.74 22.98
C ASP A 121 7.05 18.28 23.23
N ALA A 122 6.52 17.39 22.39
CA ALA A 122 5.15 16.90 22.51
C ALA A 122 5.00 15.89 23.66
N VAL A 123 3.90 15.97 24.38
CA VAL A 123 3.61 15.05 25.50
C VAL A 123 3.07 13.73 24.93
N PRO A 124 3.72 12.59 25.19
CA PRO A 124 3.24 11.29 24.77
C PRO A 124 2.00 10.87 25.57
N LEU A 125 0.97 10.37 24.90
CA LEU A 125 -0.27 9.91 25.51
C LEU A 125 -0.37 8.38 25.58
N THR A 126 0.42 7.64 24.78
CA THR A 126 0.39 6.17 24.75
C THR A 126 1.80 5.60 24.77
N PRO A 127 1.97 4.31 25.13
CA PRO A 127 3.18 3.55 24.78
C PRO A 127 3.38 3.48 23.26
N ILE A 128 4.59 3.13 22.83
CA ILE A 128 4.91 2.87 21.43
C ILE A 128 4.45 1.45 21.08
N SER A 129 3.63 1.31 20.02
CA SER A 129 3.13 0.03 19.54
C SER A 129 3.76 -0.33 18.19
N GLY A 130 4.30 -1.53 18.07
CA GLY A 130 4.89 -2.05 16.83
C GLY A 130 3.91 -2.92 16.03
N TYR A 131 4.05 -2.93 14.69
CA TYR A 131 3.30 -3.81 13.81
C TYR A 131 4.15 -4.29 12.63
N LEU A 132 4.20 -5.62 12.42
CA LEU A 132 5.08 -6.26 11.44
C LEU A 132 4.36 -7.14 10.41
N LYS A 133 3.04 -7.36 10.55
CA LYS A 133 2.25 -8.20 9.62
C LYS A 133 1.79 -7.37 8.42
N THR A 134 2.71 -6.98 7.57
CA THR A 134 2.49 -5.98 6.51
C THR A 134 2.60 -6.53 5.10
N GLU A 135 2.86 -7.83 4.93
CA GLU A 135 2.96 -8.44 3.61
C GLU A 135 1.67 -8.25 2.78
N ASN A 136 1.82 -8.03 1.49
CA ASN A 136 0.71 -8.17 0.54
C ASN A 136 0.44 -9.66 0.33
N ARG A 137 -0.83 -10.07 0.49
CA ARG A 137 -1.26 -11.47 0.31
C ARG A 137 -2.52 -11.49 -0.52
N TRP A 138 -2.52 -12.24 -1.60
CA TRP A 138 -3.70 -12.50 -2.42
C TRP A 138 -3.99 -13.99 -2.49
N ARG A 139 -5.16 -14.40 -2.00
CA ARG A 139 -5.71 -15.74 -2.10
C ARG A 139 -6.59 -15.82 -3.33
N HIS A 140 -6.21 -16.65 -4.29
CA HIS A 140 -6.83 -16.74 -5.59
C HIS A 140 -8.06 -17.66 -5.58
N PHE A 141 -9.12 -17.25 -4.87
CA PHE A 141 -10.38 -17.98 -4.84
C PHE A 141 -11.01 -18.10 -6.23
N GLU A 142 -10.76 -17.15 -7.13
CA GLU A 142 -11.23 -17.17 -8.51
C GLU A 142 -10.63 -18.34 -9.33
N GLN A 143 -9.49 -18.88 -8.91
CA GLN A 143 -8.79 -19.98 -9.59
C GLN A 143 -9.12 -21.38 -9.03
N MET A 144 -9.99 -21.44 -8.03
CA MET A 144 -10.38 -22.74 -7.47
C MET A 144 -11.35 -23.46 -8.42
N ASP A 145 -11.05 -24.71 -8.77
CA ASP A 145 -11.96 -25.57 -9.54
C ASP A 145 -13.10 -26.13 -8.66
N GLN A 146 -12.77 -26.49 -7.42
CA GLN A 146 -13.71 -27.02 -6.43
C GLN A 146 -13.84 -26.05 -5.27
N ARG A 147 -15.06 -25.69 -4.94
CA ARG A 147 -15.42 -24.76 -3.86
C ARG A 147 -16.77 -25.10 -3.26
N PRO A 148 -17.01 -24.85 -1.96
CA PRO A 148 -18.33 -25.03 -1.38
C PRO A 148 -19.33 -24.01 -1.95
N GLU A 149 -20.53 -24.44 -2.27
CA GLU A 149 -21.64 -23.52 -2.51
C GLU A 149 -22.07 -22.86 -1.20
N GLY A 150 -22.67 -21.67 -1.29
CA GLY A 150 -23.10 -20.92 -0.13
C GLY A 150 -21.96 -20.30 0.70
N LEU A 151 -20.71 -20.28 0.21
CA LEU A 151 -19.59 -19.61 0.88
C LEU A 151 -18.96 -18.56 -0.03
N VAL A 152 -18.83 -17.34 0.49
CA VAL A 152 -18.13 -16.20 -0.15
C VAL A 152 -17.11 -15.64 0.83
N VAL A 153 -15.94 -15.24 0.32
CA VAL A 153 -14.87 -14.61 1.10
C VAL A 153 -14.66 -13.19 0.62
N LEU A 154 -14.51 -12.22 1.54
CA LEU A 154 -14.38 -10.79 1.24
C LEU A 154 -13.22 -10.11 1.97
N GLY A 155 -12.86 -8.92 1.50
CA GLY A 155 -11.89 -8.04 2.14
C GLY A 155 -10.50 -8.65 2.27
N ASP A 156 -9.81 -8.37 3.37
CA ASP A 156 -8.44 -8.85 3.60
C ASP A 156 -8.35 -10.38 3.77
N ALA A 157 -9.48 -11.08 3.91
CA ALA A 157 -9.51 -12.54 3.85
C ALA A 157 -9.24 -13.06 2.43
N VAL A 158 -9.55 -12.25 1.38
CA VAL A 158 -9.19 -12.51 -0.03
C VAL A 158 -7.86 -11.87 -0.36
N CYS A 159 -7.74 -10.56 -0.17
CA CYS A 159 -6.55 -9.82 -0.55
C CYS A 159 -6.22 -8.78 0.51
N ALA A 160 -5.15 -9.01 1.24
CA ALA A 160 -4.61 -8.10 2.24
C ALA A 160 -3.44 -7.32 1.64
N PHE A 161 -3.44 -6.01 1.82
CA PHE A 161 -2.40 -5.11 1.34
C PHE A 161 -1.49 -4.66 2.47
N ASN A 162 -0.27 -4.28 2.11
CA ASN A 162 0.58 -3.51 3.02
C ASN A 162 -0.13 -2.20 3.38
N PRO A 163 -0.33 -1.91 4.68
CA PRO A 163 -1.09 -0.72 5.11
C PRO A 163 -0.57 0.62 4.61
N VAL A 164 0.72 0.72 4.26
CA VAL A 164 1.36 1.96 3.76
C VAL A 164 0.67 2.52 2.51
N TYR A 165 0.02 1.67 1.73
CA TYR A 165 -0.66 2.09 0.50
C TYR A 165 -2.07 2.63 0.73
N GLY A 166 -2.64 2.43 1.92
CA GLY A 166 -3.96 2.95 2.30
C GLY A 166 -5.15 2.39 1.52
N GLN A 167 -4.97 1.30 0.75
CA GLN A 167 -5.98 0.80 -0.20
C GLN A 167 -6.90 -0.29 0.37
N GLY A 168 -6.50 -0.95 1.48
CA GLY A 168 -7.20 -2.13 1.99
C GLY A 168 -8.68 -1.89 2.28
N MET A 169 -9.02 -0.82 2.98
CA MET A 169 -10.43 -0.51 3.32
C MET A 169 -11.26 -0.21 2.07
N THR A 170 -10.73 0.56 1.12
CA THR A 170 -11.44 0.87 -0.14
C THR A 170 -11.71 -0.39 -0.94
N VAL A 171 -10.74 -1.31 -1.04
CA VAL A 171 -10.91 -2.59 -1.73
C VAL A 171 -11.93 -3.48 -1.02
N ALA A 172 -11.92 -3.51 0.32
CA ALA A 172 -12.89 -4.28 1.09
C ALA A 172 -14.32 -3.78 0.89
N VAL A 173 -14.55 -2.44 0.94
CA VAL A 173 -15.86 -1.82 0.66
C VAL A 173 -16.30 -2.09 -0.78
N SER A 174 -15.39 -1.93 -1.75
CA SER A 174 -15.68 -2.26 -3.16
C SER A 174 -16.07 -3.74 -3.32
N GLY A 175 -15.45 -4.63 -2.56
CA GLY A 175 -15.80 -6.04 -2.52
C GLY A 175 -17.20 -6.30 -1.99
N ALA A 176 -17.64 -5.57 -0.95
CA ALA A 176 -19.00 -5.64 -0.44
C ALA A 176 -20.04 -5.17 -1.49
N LEU A 177 -19.73 -4.10 -2.24
CA LEU A 177 -20.58 -3.64 -3.35
C LEU A 177 -20.66 -4.67 -4.48
N VAL A 178 -19.56 -5.36 -4.79
CA VAL A 178 -19.56 -6.47 -5.77
C VAL A 178 -20.50 -7.59 -5.30
N LEU A 179 -20.42 -7.98 -4.02
CA LEU A 179 -21.32 -8.99 -3.47
C LEU A 179 -22.79 -8.53 -3.55
N ALA A 180 -23.10 -7.31 -3.13
CA ALA A 180 -24.45 -6.75 -3.17
C ALA A 180 -25.02 -6.81 -4.61
N HIS A 181 -24.25 -6.38 -5.60
CA HIS A 181 -24.66 -6.43 -6.99
C HIS A 181 -24.86 -7.88 -7.51
N CYS A 182 -24.03 -8.83 -7.09
CA CYS A 182 -24.21 -10.23 -7.44
C CYS A 182 -25.49 -10.80 -6.82
N LEU A 183 -25.79 -10.44 -5.57
CA LEU A 183 -27.02 -10.85 -4.86
C LEU A 183 -28.28 -10.27 -5.54
N GLU A 184 -28.26 -8.99 -5.89
CA GLU A 184 -29.37 -8.35 -6.62
C GLU A 184 -29.65 -9.06 -7.94
N LYS A 185 -28.62 -9.42 -8.70
CA LYS A 185 -28.77 -10.15 -9.96
C LYS A 185 -29.25 -11.58 -9.79
N SER A 186 -28.83 -12.25 -8.71
CA SER A 186 -29.20 -13.63 -8.43
C SER A 186 -30.64 -13.76 -7.91
N GLY A 187 -31.21 -12.70 -7.35
CA GLY A 187 -32.53 -12.72 -6.70
C GLY A 187 -32.56 -13.76 -5.58
N LYS A 188 -33.53 -14.70 -5.68
CA LYS A 188 -33.68 -15.79 -4.70
C LYS A 188 -32.75 -16.98 -4.94
N ASN A 189 -32.10 -17.06 -6.12
CA ASN A 189 -31.23 -18.19 -6.45
C ASN A 189 -29.78 -17.84 -6.14
N LEU A 190 -29.26 -18.31 -5.04
CA LEU A 190 -27.88 -18.08 -4.59
C LEU A 190 -26.84 -19.03 -5.22
N SER A 191 -27.29 -19.99 -6.06
CA SER A 191 -26.40 -20.95 -6.73
C SER A 191 -25.40 -20.25 -7.65
N GLY A 192 -24.14 -20.66 -7.58
CA GLY A 192 -23.05 -20.13 -8.39
C GLY A 192 -22.42 -18.82 -7.86
N LEU A 193 -22.94 -18.22 -6.80
CA LEU A 193 -22.33 -17.03 -6.18
C LEU A 193 -20.89 -17.30 -5.74
N SER A 194 -20.62 -18.50 -5.22
CA SER A 194 -19.29 -18.95 -4.83
C SER A 194 -18.27 -18.91 -5.98
N LYS A 195 -18.71 -18.92 -7.24
CA LYS A 195 -17.90 -18.81 -8.44
C LYS A 195 -17.86 -17.39 -9.00
N VAL A 196 -19.02 -16.74 -9.10
CA VAL A 196 -19.16 -15.42 -9.75
C VAL A 196 -18.50 -14.33 -8.92
N VAL A 197 -18.71 -14.30 -7.60
CA VAL A 197 -18.20 -13.26 -6.71
C VAL A 197 -16.66 -13.21 -6.73
N PRO A 198 -15.90 -14.31 -6.51
CA PRO A 198 -14.43 -14.25 -6.57
C PRO A 198 -13.88 -13.75 -7.91
N HIS A 199 -14.52 -14.10 -9.04
CA HIS A 199 -14.11 -13.60 -10.36
C HIS A 199 -14.32 -12.08 -10.50
N GLN A 200 -15.41 -11.55 -9.97
CA GLN A 200 -15.63 -10.09 -9.98
C GLN A 200 -14.67 -9.36 -9.04
N LEU A 201 -14.43 -9.92 -7.84
CA LEU A 201 -13.46 -9.38 -6.88
C LEU A 201 -12.06 -9.31 -7.48
N SER A 202 -11.61 -10.38 -8.13
CA SER A 202 -10.25 -10.43 -8.71
C SER A 202 -10.00 -9.32 -9.72
N ARG A 203 -11.00 -8.95 -10.53
CA ARG A 203 -10.91 -7.83 -11.48
C ARG A 203 -10.69 -6.49 -10.78
N GLY A 204 -11.38 -6.26 -9.64
CA GLY A 204 -11.22 -5.05 -8.84
C GLY A 204 -9.89 -5.00 -8.09
N ILE A 205 -9.34 -6.16 -7.70
CA ILE A 205 -8.10 -6.29 -6.94
C ILE A 205 -6.85 -6.06 -7.80
N GLN A 206 -6.87 -6.38 -9.10
CA GLN A 206 -5.68 -6.32 -9.97
C GLN A 206 -4.98 -4.97 -9.96
N GLY A 207 -5.71 -3.87 -10.10
CA GLY A 207 -5.13 -2.52 -10.10
C GLY A 207 -4.44 -2.16 -8.78
N PRO A 208 -5.14 -2.21 -7.64
CA PRO A 208 -4.55 -2.04 -6.31
C PRO A 208 -3.34 -2.94 -6.04
N TRP A 209 -3.42 -4.21 -6.44
CA TRP A 209 -2.32 -5.16 -6.30
C TRP A 209 -1.06 -4.72 -7.05
N LEU A 210 -1.21 -4.30 -8.30
CA LEU A 210 -0.09 -3.80 -9.10
C LEU A 210 0.54 -2.53 -8.52
N LEU A 211 -0.27 -1.61 -7.98
CA LEU A 211 0.22 -0.40 -7.32
C LEU A 211 1.03 -0.74 -6.06
N ALA A 212 0.47 -1.56 -5.18
CA ALA A 212 1.11 -1.92 -3.92
C ALA A 212 2.39 -2.74 -4.13
N THR A 213 2.31 -3.83 -4.89
CA THR A 213 3.47 -4.70 -5.10
C THR A 213 4.54 -4.05 -5.99
N GLY A 214 4.13 -3.20 -6.93
CA GLY A 214 5.05 -2.46 -7.79
C GLY A 214 6.02 -1.60 -6.99
N ASP A 215 5.56 -0.89 -5.97
CA ASP A 215 6.44 -0.08 -5.12
C ASP A 215 7.31 -0.95 -4.19
N ASP A 216 6.74 -2.04 -3.65
CA ASP A 216 7.49 -3.01 -2.83
C ASP A 216 8.65 -3.66 -3.62
N TYR A 217 8.51 -3.84 -4.93
CA TYR A 217 9.57 -4.41 -5.79
C TYR A 217 10.80 -3.52 -5.94
N ARG A 218 10.76 -2.28 -5.49
CA ARG A 218 11.91 -1.37 -5.48
C ARG A 218 12.97 -1.76 -4.45
N TYR A 219 12.59 -2.48 -3.39
CA TYR A 219 13.52 -2.99 -2.39
C TYR A 219 14.04 -4.37 -2.80
N THR A 220 15.36 -4.53 -2.84
CA THR A 220 16.02 -5.78 -3.27
C THR A 220 15.69 -6.96 -2.37
N GLU A 221 15.43 -6.69 -1.10
CA GLU A 221 15.11 -7.66 -0.06
C GLU A 221 13.68 -8.21 -0.16
N THR A 222 12.82 -7.60 -0.98
CA THR A 222 11.41 -8.03 -1.11
C THR A 222 11.33 -9.48 -1.57
N SER A 223 10.69 -10.33 -0.76
CA SER A 223 10.37 -11.71 -1.10
C SER A 223 9.11 -11.78 -1.96
N GLY A 224 9.03 -12.83 -2.82
CA GLY A 224 7.90 -13.02 -3.74
C GLY A 224 7.87 -12.03 -4.92
N ALA A 225 8.88 -11.17 -5.06
CA ALA A 225 8.96 -10.20 -6.13
C ALA A 225 9.24 -10.88 -7.48
N GLN A 226 8.36 -10.63 -8.44
CA GLN A 226 8.54 -11.04 -9.83
C GLN A 226 9.13 -9.88 -10.63
N ARG A 227 10.46 -9.72 -10.55
CA ARG A 227 11.18 -8.67 -11.28
C ARG A 227 11.55 -9.16 -12.67
N ASN A 228 11.33 -8.30 -13.66
CA ASN A 228 11.78 -8.48 -15.04
C ASN A 228 12.31 -7.15 -15.59
N ALA A 229 12.82 -7.14 -16.82
CA ALA A 229 13.36 -5.93 -17.44
C ALA A 229 12.33 -4.77 -17.50
N LEU A 230 11.04 -5.07 -17.66
CA LEU A 230 9.97 -4.09 -17.69
C LEU A 230 9.71 -3.45 -16.32
N THR A 231 9.98 -4.18 -15.24
CA THR A 231 9.78 -3.66 -13.87
C THR A 231 10.62 -2.40 -13.64
N GLY A 232 11.91 -2.44 -13.99
CA GLY A 232 12.79 -1.27 -13.87
C GLY A 232 12.34 -0.10 -14.74
N LEU A 233 11.91 -0.37 -15.97
CA LEU A 233 11.40 0.66 -16.88
C LEU A 233 10.12 1.30 -16.33
N THR A 234 9.21 0.49 -15.81
CA THR A 234 7.96 0.99 -15.19
C THR A 234 8.25 1.86 -13.97
N HIS A 235 9.18 1.45 -13.10
CA HIS A 235 9.58 2.26 -11.95
C HIS A 235 10.16 3.62 -12.39
N TYR A 236 11.06 3.60 -13.37
CA TYR A 236 11.66 4.81 -13.90
C TYR A 236 10.63 5.76 -14.52
N TYR A 237 9.67 5.20 -15.28
CA TYR A 237 8.53 5.95 -15.82
C TYR A 237 7.69 6.56 -14.69
N MET A 238 7.30 5.77 -13.67
CA MET A 238 6.47 6.24 -12.56
C MET A 238 7.17 7.33 -11.72
N ASP A 239 8.49 7.27 -11.54
CA ASP A 239 9.25 8.34 -10.88
C ASP A 239 9.10 9.68 -11.62
N HIS A 240 9.11 9.64 -12.95
CA HIS A 240 8.87 10.82 -13.76
C HIS A 240 7.41 11.29 -13.76
N VAL A 241 6.43 10.37 -13.67
CA VAL A 241 5.01 10.74 -13.49
C VAL A 241 4.82 11.44 -12.13
N ILE A 242 5.41 10.94 -11.05
CA ILE A 242 5.36 11.57 -9.71
C ILE A 242 6.04 12.94 -9.75
N TYR A 243 7.20 13.06 -10.39
CA TYR A 243 7.86 14.35 -10.58
C TYR A 243 6.99 15.32 -11.38
N LEU A 244 6.36 14.89 -12.46
CA LEU A 244 5.46 15.74 -13.25
C LEU A 244 4.21 16.12 -12.46
N ALA A 245 3.69 15.25 -11.60
CA ALA A 245 2.58 15.58 -10.71
C ALA A 245 2.92 16.74 -9.76
N SER A 246 4.19 16.90 -9.35
CA SER A 246 4.63 18.06 -8.58
C SER A 246 4.69 19.38 -9.39
N GLN A 247 4.55 19.32 -10.71
CA GLN A 247 4.70 20.47 -11.63
C GLN A 247 3.41 20.78 -12.40
N ASP A 248 2.48 19.84 -12.53
CA ASP A 248 1.24 19.96 -13.33
C ASP A 248 0.05 19.47 -12.50
N ALA A 249 -0.84 20.39 -12.12
CA ALA A 249 -2.01 20.10 -11.29
C ALA A 249 -2.94 19.03 -11.90
N ARG A 250 -3.01 18.90 -13.23
CA ARG A 250 -3.85 17.87 -13.88
C ARG A 250 -3.26 16.48 -13.69
N ILE A 251 -1.92 16.35 -13.79
CA ILE A 251 -1.23 15.07 -13.52
C ILE A 251 -1.32 14.74 -12.04
N PHE A 252 -1.18 15.75 -11.16
CA PHE A 252 -1.37 15.60 -9.72
C PHE A 252 -2.75 15.05 -9.39
N THR A 253 -3.81 15.70 -9.86
CA THR A 253 -5.18 15.25 -9.64
C THR A 253 -5.41 13.83 -10.15
N LEU A 254 -4.99 13.54 -11.39
CA LEU A 254 -5.14 12.20 -11.95
C LEU A 254 -4.35 11.14 -11.17
N PHE A 255 -3.13 11.45 -10.73
CA PHE A 255 -2.31 10.54 -9.93
C PHE A 255 -3.02 10.18 -8.62
N PHE A 256 -3.58 11.17 -7.92
CA PHE A 256 -4.32 10.94 -6.68
C PHE A 256 -5.66 10.24 -6.92
N GLU A 257 -6.38 10.55 -7.99
CA GLU A 257 -7.60 9.81 -8.36
C GLU A 257 -7.32 8.33 -8.63
N VAL A 258 -6.17 8.01 -9.24
CA VAL A 258 -5.72 6.62 -9.43
C VAL A 258 -5.27 5.99 -8.11
N ALA A 259 -4.48 6.70 -7.30
CA ALA A 259 -4.03 6.22 -6.00
C ALA A 259 -5.21 5.94 -5.03
N HIS A 260 -6.27 6.73 -5.12
CA HIS A 260 -7.51 6.55 -4.34
C HIS A 260 -8.53 5.60 -5.01
N LEU A 261 -8.15 4.92 -6.08
CA LEU A 261 -8.97 3.94 -6.82
C LEU A 261 -10.26 4.54 -7.44
N ILE A 262 -10.31 5.85 -7.62
CA ILE A 262 -11.40 6.55 -8.31
C ILE A 262 -11.28 6.31 -9.82
N LYS A 263 -10.05 6.27 -10.33
CA LYS A 263 -9.75 6.02 -11.74
C LYS A 263 -8.80 4.83 -11.92
N PRO A 264 -8.89 4.12 -13.05
CA PRO A 264 -8.03 2.97 -13.31
C PRO A 264 -6.59 3.40 -13.63
N ILE A 265 -5.61 2.58 -13.18
CA ILE A 265 -4.17 2.84 -13.34
C ILE A 265 -3.73 3.08 -14.79
N ARG A 266 -4.42 2.49 -15.79
CA ARG A 266 -4.12 2.68 -17.20
C ARG A 266 -4.10 4.14 -17.65
N LEU A 267 -4.84 5.03 -16.96
CA LEU A 267 -4.89 6.45 -17.29
C LEU A 267 -3.57 7.19 -17.00
N LEU A 268 -2.72 6.63 -16.15
CA LEU A 268 -1.36 7.16 -15.97
C LEU A 268 -0.44 6.88 -17.17
N PHE A 269 -0.88 6.03 -18.11
CA PHE A 269 -0.17 5.70 -19.35
C PHE A 269 -0.85 6.32 -20.59
N GLU A 270 -1.68 7.33 -20.41
CA GLU A 270 -2.25 8.11 -21.50
C GLU A 270 -1.14 8.76 -22.38
N PRO A 271 -1.31 8.83 -23.71
CA PRO A 271 -0.27 9.31 -24.62
C PRO A 271 0.31 10.67 -24.24
N TRP A 272 -0.53 11.60 -23.78
CA TRP A 272 -0.09 12.95 -23.39
C TRP A 272 0.79 12.96 -22.13
N ILE A 273 0.56 12.02 -21.17
CA ILE A 273 1.41 11.84 -19.99
C ILE A 273 2.71 11.17 -20.41
N MET A 274 2.64 10.14 -21.25
CA MET A 274 3.80 9.41 -21.74
C MET A 274 4.77 10.37 -22.48
N VAL A 275 4.27 11.23 -23.37
CA VAL A 275 5.09 12.24 -24.05
C VAL A 275 5.77 13.17 -23.07
N LYS A 276 5.04 13.70 -22.07
CA LYS A 276 5.62 14.56 -21.03
C LYS A 276 6.67 13.82 -20.19
N ALA A 277 6.41 12.57 -19.80
CA ALA A 277 7.34 11.76 -19.03
C ALA A 277 8.62 11.48 -19.83
N ILE A 278 8.52 11.09 -21.09
CA ILE A 278 9.68 10.87 -21.97
C ILE A 278 10.48 12.16 -22.14
N ALA A 279 9.82 13.30 -22.36
CA ALA A 279 10.50 14.61 -22.47
C ALA A 279 11.21 14.97 -21.15
N SER A 280 10.59 14.69 -20.00
CA SER A 280 11.20 14.88 -18.68
C SER A 280 12.44 13.98 -18.51
N ILE A 281 12.35 12.71 -18.86
CA ILE A 281 13.46 11.75 -18.84
C ILE A 281 14.64 12.27 -19.66
N ALA A 282 14.41 12.68 -20.91
CA ALA A 282 15.44 13.20 -21.79
C ALA A 282 16.13 14.44 -21.20
N LYS A 283 15.35 15.38 -20.62
CA LYS A 283 15.85 16.57 -19.96
C LYS A 283 16.76 16.26 -18.75
N PHE A 284 16.38 15.29 -17.92
CA PHE A 284 17.20 14.87 -16.77
C PHE A 284 18.51 14.22 -17.21
N GLN A 285 18.47 13.32 -18.20
CA GLN A 285 19.66 12.68 -18.74
C GLN A 285 20.63 13.69 -19.36
N PHE A 286 20.11 14.68 -20.09
CA PHE A 286 20.93 15.76 -20.67
C PHE A 286 21.61 16.60 -19.60
N ARG A 287 20.88 16.96 -18.54
CA ARG A 287 21.44 17.73 -17.40
C ARG A 287 22.53 16.94 -16.67
N ALA A 288 22.30 15.64 -16.40
CA ALA A 288 23.26 14.77 -15.75
C ALA A 288 24.56 14.65 -16.57
N LYS A 289 24.46 14.41 -17.89
CA LYS A 289 25.63 14.37 -18.78
C LYS A 289 26.41 15.69 -18.78
N ARG A 290 25.72 16.83 -18.78
CA ARG A 290 26.36 18.15 -18.76
C ARG A 290 27.08 18.45 -17.43
N GLN A 291 26.56 17.96 -16.31
CA GLN A 291 27.22 18.08 -14.99
C GLN A 291 28.48 17.21 -14.90
N ILE A 292 28.43 15.98 -15.43
CA ILE A 292 29.60 15.10 -15.50
C ILE A 292 30.69 15.74 -16.39
N ALA A 293 30.32 16.20 -17.58
CA ALA A 293 31.25 16.87 -18.48
C ALA A 293 31.94 18.12 -17.88
N LYS A 294 31.20 18.88 -17.05
CA LYS A 294 31.81 20.03 -16.33
C LYS A 294 32.75 19.62 -15.19
N LYS A 295 32.58 18.45 -14.58
CA LYS A 295 33.46 17.93 -13.53
C LYS A 295 34.73 17.27 -14.08
N THR A 296 34.72 16.88 -15.36
CA THR A 296 35.85 16.20 -16.03
C THR A 296 36.77 17.15 -16.80
N LEU A 297 36.43 18.43 -16.88
CA LEU A 297 37.36 19.43 -17.44
C LEU A 297 38.47 19.70 -16.40
N PRO A 298 39.77 19.62 -16.78
CA PRO A 298 40.87 19.99 -15.91
C PRO A 298 40.68 21.43 -15.44
N GLN A 299 40.83 21.67 -14.14
CA GLN A 299 41.08 23.05 -13.67
C GLN A 299 42.45 23.39 -14.19
N GLU A 300 42.51 24.20 -15.25
CA GLU A 300 43.74 24.86 -15.63
C GLU A 300 44.13 25.75 -14.44
N GLU A 301 45.28 25.41 -13.85
CA GLU A 301 45.94 26.20 -12.82
C GLU A 301 46.25 27.56 -13.45
N ILE A 302 45.71 28.64 -12.83
CA ILE A 302 46.15 30.03 -13.01
C ILE A 302 47.02 30.39 -11.85
#